data_391f21173b9af39251e3b835a066357a
#
_entry.id   391f21173b9af39251e3b835a066357a
#
_cell.length_a   1.000
_cell.length_b   1.000
_cell.length_c   1.000
_cell.angle_alpha   90.00
_cell.angle_beta   90.00
_cell.angle_gamma   90.00
#
_symmetry.space_group_name_H-M   'P 1'
#
loop_
_entity.id
_entity.type
_entity.pdbx_description
1 polymer ?
#
loop_
_entity_poly.entity_id
_entity_poly.type
_entity_poly.pdbx_seq_one_letter_code
_entity_poly.pdbx_strand_id
1 'polypeptide(L)'
;MINFHQVRTIYRPDRFLRGGDHLSFLEQGFPAVRFTEPHENFAHQHQNTRVIDGVQFGDLIEFVDMDFVNRVAKVNGAALWSLGQAPGTPKNAFMDTSILTNNSTLTWTQDPNADGGYEIVWRQTDEPLWSRAIPVGKTNSATVLLSKDNVQMGIRAVGSNGFKSPAAFPLP
;
A
#
# COMPACT_ATOMS: atom_id res chain seq x y z
N MET A 1 26.58 9.65 11.01
CA MET A 1 25.89 8.36 10.77
C MET A 1 24.54 8.66 10.14
N ILE A 2 24.34 8.32 8.88
CA ILE A 2 23.10 8.63 8.16
C ILE A 2 22.13 7.48 8.46
N ASN A 3 21.16 7.74 9.34
CA ASN A 3 20.10 6.77 9.65
C ASN A 3 19.03 6.81 8.55
N PHE A 4 19.28 6.15 7.43
CA PHE A 4 18.28 5.96 6.40
C PHE A 4 17.50 4.69 6.67
N HIS A 5 16.36 4.83 7.34
CA HIS A 5 15.30 3.82 7.36
C HIS A 5 14.14 4.34 6.53
N GLN A 6 14.28 4.22 5.22
CA GLN A 6 13.25 4.66 4.30
C GLN A 6 12.55 3.43 3.73
N VAL A 7 11.24 3.32 4.00
CA VAL A 7 10.36 2.41 3.27
C VAL A 7 10.09 3.03 1.90
N ARG A 8 10.45 2.31 0.85
CA ARG A 8 10.16 2.74 -0.52
C ARG A 8 9.10 1.86 -1.13
N THR A 9 8.05 2.46 -1.66
CA THR A 9 7.02 1.75 -2.39
C THR A 9 7.48 1.48 -3.82
N ILE A 10 7.37 0.21 -4.24
CA ILE A 10 7.68 -0.23 -5.60
C ILE A 10 6.40 -0.77 -6.21
N TYR A 11 5.95 -0.17 -7.31
CA TYR A 11 4.71 -0.50 -7.99
C TYR A 11 4.92 -1.60 -9.05
N ARG A 12 5.15 -2.81 -8.57
CA ARG A 12 5.10 -4.03 -9.38
C ARG A 12 4.79 -5.23 -8.50
N PRO A 13 4.25 -6.31 -9.07
CA PRO A 13 3.80 -7.46 -8.25
C PRO A 13 4.93 -8.12 -7.48
N ASP A 14 6.10 -8.29 -8.07
CA ASP A 14 7.28 -8.88 -7.41
C ASP A 14 8.58 -8.56 -8.16
N ARG A 15 9.68 -9.09 -7.64
CA ARG A 15 11.01 -9.08 -8.25
C ARG A 15 11.06 -10.07 -9.41
N PHE A 16 12.03 -9.92 -10.31
CA PHE A 16 12.25 -10.88 -11.39
C PHE A 16 12.73 -12.24 -10.85
N LEU A 17 12.19 -13.32 -11.39
CA LEU A 17 12.53 -14.71 -11.03
C LEU A 17 12.34 -15.05 -9.55
N ARG A 18 11.53 -14.28 -8.84
CA ARG A 18 11.23 -14.45 -7.43
C ARG A 18 9.73 -14.36 -7.20
N GLY A 19 9.25 -15.08 -6.22
CA GLY A 19 7.86 -15.07 -5.78
C GLY A 19 7.73 -14.76 -4.29
N GLY A 20 6.50 -14.78 -3.81
CA GLY A 20 6.17 -14.65 -2.40
C GLY A 20 4.69 -14.88 -2.17
N ASP A 21 4.30 -15.13 -0.93
CA ASP A 21 2.93 -15.51 -0.54
C ASP A 21 1.89 -14.43 -0.88
N HIS A 22 2.32 -13.16 -0.98
CA HIS A 22 1.46 -12.04 -1.38
C HIS A 22 0.86 -12.21 -2.78
N LEU A 23 1.54 -12.93 -3.69
CA LEU A 23 1.03 -13.16 -5.06
C LEU A 23 -0.27 -13.95 -5.05
N SER A 24 -0.38 -14.98 -4.22
CA SER A 24 -1.60 -15.78 -4.10
C SER A 24 -2.80 -14.94 -3.64
N PHE A 25 -2.58 -13.95 -2.77
CA PHE A 25 -3.64 -13.00 -2.37
C PHE A 25 -4.01 -12.05 -3.50
N LEU A 26 -3.02 -11.52 -4.24
CA LEU A 26 -3.26 -10.63 -5.38
C LEU A 26 -4.04 -11.35 -6.50
N GLU A 27 -3.73 -12.62 -6.78
CA GLU A 27 -4.45 -13.46 -7.76
C GLU A 27 -5.91 -13.68 -7.40
N GLN A 28 -6.24 -13.63 -6.11
CA GLN A 28 -7.63 -13.70 -5.62
C GLN A 28 -8.29 -12.31 -5.47
N GLY A 29 -7.65 -11.24 -5.94
CA GLY A 29 -8.17 -9.88 -5.90
C GLY A 29 -8.03 -9.18 -4.55
N PHE A 30 -7.26 -9.74 -3.61
CA PHE A 30 -6.99 -9.08 -2.33
C PHE A 30 -5.77 -8.16 -2.44
N PRO A 31 -5.82 -6.95 -1.86
CA PRO A 31 -4.63 -6.10 -1.74
C PRO A 31 -3.56 -6.79 -0.88
N ALA A 32 -2.39 -6.94 -1.41
CA ALA A 32 -1.27 -7.53 -0.69
C ALA A 32 0.04 -6.85 -1.08
N VAL A 33 0.98 -6.78 -0.13
CA VAL A 33 2.31 -6.21 -0.34
C VAL A 33 3.36 -7.15 0.22
N ARG A 34 4.57 -7.02 -0.28
CA ARG A 34 5.75 -7.71 0.23
C ARG A 34 6.74 -6.69 0.76
N PHE A 35 7.30 -6.98 1.94
CA PHE A 35 8.48 -6.30 2.44
C PHE A 35 9.72 -7.07 1.99
N THR A 36 10.72 -6.38 1.51
CA THR A 36 11.98 -6.98 1.06
C THR A 36 13.13 -6.01 1.25
N GLU A 37 14.32 -6.52 1.46
CA GLU A 37 15.53 -5.70 1.43
C GLU A 37 15.94 -5.43 -0.03
N PRO A 38 16.59 -4.29 -0.32
CA PRO A 38 16.96 -3.92 -1.68
C PRO A 38 18.17 -4.67 -2.23
N HIS A 39 19.04 -5.20 -1.34
CA HIS A 39 20.30 -5.85 -1.69
C HIS A 39 20.40 -7.23 -1.01
N GLU A 40 19.67 -8.19 -1.57
CA GLU A 40 19.67 -9.57 -1.08
C GLU A 40 21.01 -10.26 -1.38
N ASN A 41 21.50 -11.06 -0.42
CA ASN A 41 22.65 -11.92 -0.64
C ASN A 41 22.19 -13.33 -1.02
N PHE A 42 22.28 -13.66 -2.30
CA PHE A 42 21.81 -14.95 -2.83
C PHE A 42 22.68 -16.14 -2.42
N ALA A 43 23.90 -15.94 -1.90
CA ALA A 43 24.70 -16.99 -1.33
C ALA A 43 24.20 -17.42 0.06
N HIS A 44 23.52 -16.52 0.78
CA HIS A 44 23.07 -16.75 2.15
C HIS A 44 21.65 -17.29 2.22
N GLN A 45 20.75 -16.93 1.32
CA GLN A 45 19.34 -17.32 1.37
C GLN A 45 19.03 -18.54 0.48
N HIS A 46 18.14 -19.42 0.93
CA HIS A 46 17.73 -20.64 0.22
C HIS A 46 18.90 -21.55 -0.22
N GLN A 47 19.99 -21.54 0.53
CA GLN A 47 21.19 -22.31 0.24
C GLN A 47 21.48 -23.30 1.37
N ASN A 48 21.95 -24.49 1.00
CA ASN A 48 22.52 -25.41 1.98
C ASN A 48 23.82 -24.84 2.55
N THR A 49 24.04 -25.03 3.85
CA THR A 49 25.27 -24.59 4.53
C THR A 49 26.47 -25.34 3.96
N ARG A 50 27.40 -24.62 3.33
CA ARG A 50 28.63 -25.17 2.75
C ARG A 50 29.63 -24.06 2.45
N VAL A 51 30.87 -24.44 2.27
CA VAL A 51 31.93 -23.53 1.77
C VAL A 51 32.35 -23.98 0.38
N ILE A 52 32.39 -23.05 -0.56
CA ILE A 52 32.89 -23.28 -1.93
C ILE A 52 33.88 -22.16 -2.22
N ASP A 53 35.12 -22.53 -2.58
CA ASP A 53 36.19 -21.59 -2.92
C ASP A 53 36.40 -20.47 -1.89
N GLY A 54 36.27 -20.83 -0.60
CA GLY A 54 36.41 -19.90 0.53
C GLY A 54 35.17 -19.02 0.79
N VAL A 55 34.09 -19.16 0.04
CA VAL A 55 32.83 -18.44 0.25
C VAL A 55 31.87 -19.32 1.07
N GLN A 56 31.35 -18.77 2.16
CA GLN A 56 30.33 -19.41 2.99
C GLN A 56 28.96 -19.23 2.34
N PHE A 57 28.23 -20.34 2.13
CA PHE A 57 26.84 -20.38 1.72
C PHE A 57 25.94 -20.85 2.85
N GLY A 58 24.67 -20.45 2.79
CA GLY A 58 23.62 -20.91 3.71
C GLY A 58 23.10 -19.83 4.64
N ASP A 59 21.96 -20.10 5.25
CA ASP A 59 21.30 -19.22 6.22
C ASP A 59 21.91 -19.43 7.61
N LEU A 60 22.95 -18.66 7.95
CA LEU A 60 23.60 -18.69 9.23
C LEU A 60 23.23 -17.48 10.09
N ILE A 61 23.16 -17.68 11.41
CA ILE A 61 22.74 -16.63 12.34
C ILE A 61 23.66 -15.40 12.34
N GLU A 62 24.95 -15.59 12.06
CA GLU A 62 25.94 -14.52 11.96
C GLU A 62 25.72 -13.57 10.79
N PHE A 63 24.90 -13.97 9.82
CA PHE A 63 24.52 -13.11 8.68
C PHE A 63 23.28 -12.26 8.94
N VAL A 64 22.64 -12.44 10.08
CA VAL A 64 21.41 -11.72 10.43
C VAL A 64 21.73 -10.40 11.13
N ASP A 65 21.36 -9.28 10.52
CA ASP A 65 21.38 -7.98 11.18
C ASP A 65 20.14 -7.83 12.10
N MET A 66 20.31 -8.09 13.38
CA MET A 66 19.23 -8.05 14.38
C MET A 66 18.62 -6.66 14.53
N ASP A 67 19.38 -5.60 14.31
CA ASP A 67 18.86 -4.23 14.33
C ASP A 67 17.97 -3.97 13.11
N PHE A 68 18.35 -4.49 11.95
CA PHE A 68 17.51 -4.43 10.74
C PHE A 68 16.22 -5.20 10.95
N VAL A 69 16.26 -6.44 11.45
CA VAL A 69 15.08 -7.25 11.78
C VAL A 69 14.14 -6.50 12.73
N ASN A 70 14.68 -5.91 13.80
CA ASN A 70 13.88 -5.12 14.76
C ASN A 70 13.19 -3.93 14.08
N ARG A 71 13.87 -3.23 13.18
CA ARG A 71 13.27 -2.12 12.42
C ARG A 71 12.16 -2.58 11.49
N VAL A 72 12.37 -3.66 10.75
CA VAL A 72 11.35 -4.26 9.88
C VAL A 72 10.14 -4.71 10.69
N ALA A 73 10.35 -5.37 11.83
CA ALA A 73 9.27 -5.79 12.72
C ALA A 73 8.44 -4.59 13.22
N LYS A 74 9.07 -3.47 13.58
CA LYS A 74 8.36 -2.24 13.99
C LYS A 74 7.52 -1.65 12.86
N VAL A 75 8.04 -1.62 11.64
CA VAL A 75 7.29 -1.12 10.46
C VAL A 75 6.08 -2.01 10.18
N ASN A 76 6.28 -3.33 10.17
CA ASN A 76 5.18 -4.28 9.98
C ASN A 76 4.13 -4.17 11.10
N GLY A 77 4.56 -4.10 12.36
CA GLY A 77 3.66 -3.92 13.51
C GLY A 77 2.84 -2.64 13.43
N ALA A 78 3.48 -1.52 13.03
CA ALA A 78 2.78 -0.25 12.84
C ALA A 78 1.75 -0.30 11.69
N ALA A 79 2.09 -0.96 10.58
CA ALA A 79 1.18 -1.14 9.45
C ALA A 79 -0.03 -2.02 9.84
N LEU A 80 0.21 -3.15 10.49
CA LEU A 80 -0.86 -4.05 10.97
C LEU A 80 -1.76 -3.36 12.00
N TRP A 81 -1.18 -2.64 12.96
CA TRP A 81 -1.94 -1.85 13.93
C TRP A 81 -2.82 -0.82 13.25
N SER A 82 -2.26 -0.04 12.31
CA SER A 82 -2.99 1.00 11.59
C SER A 82 -4.15 0.42 10.78
N LEU A 83 -3.91 -0.66 10.04
CA LEU A 83 -4.94 -1.33 9.24
C LEU A 83 -6.01 -2.01 10.10
N GLY A 84 -5.61 -2.62 11.23
CA GLY A 84 -6.54 -3.28 12.16
C GLY A 84 -7.48 -2.32 12.89
N GLN A 85 -7.12 -1.03 12.98
CA GLN A 85 -7.96 0.02 13.59
C GLN A 85 -8.80 0.77 12.55
N ALA A 86 -8.51 0.61 11.27
CA ALA A 86 -9.17 1.34 10.19
C ALA A 86 -10.53 0.72 9.83
N PRO A 87 -11.46 1.51 9.30
CA PRO A 87 -12.65 0.99 8.62
C PRO A 87 -12.26 0.15 7.39
N GLY A 88 -13.22 -0.60 6.85
CA GLY A 88 -13.04 -1.33 5.59
C GLY A 88 -12.79 -0.38 4.40
N THR A 89 -12.07 -0.88 3.41
CA THR A 89 -11.89 -0.17 2.13
C THR A 89 -13.24 0.00 1.44
N PRO A 90 -13.58 1.21 0.96
CA PRO A 90 -14.83 1.45 0.23
C PRO A 90 -14.99 0.49 -0.95
N LYS A 91 -16.19 -0.08 -1.09
CA LYS A 91 -16.50 -1.03 -2.18
C LYS A 91 -17.24 -0.31 -3.31
N ASN A 92 -17.23 -0.91 -4.49
CA ASN A 92 -17.93 -0.41 -5.67
C ASN A 92 -17.61 1.08 -5.93
N ALA A 93 -16.35 1.42 -5.78
CA ALA A 93 -15.87 2.76 -6.08
C ALA A 93 -15.99 2.99 -7.60
N PHE A 94 -16.70 4.04 -7.98
CA PHE A 94 -17.03 4.37 -9.36
C PHE A 94 -16.76 5.85 -9.63
N MET A 95 -16.30 6.17 -10.83
CA MET A 95 -16.10 7.54 -11.31
C MET A 95 -17.03 7.79 -12.51
N ASP A 96 -17.88 8.80 -12.40
CA ASP A 96 -18.76 9.16 -13.49
C ASP A 96 -17.98 9.76 -14.67
N THR A 97 -18.02 9.04 -15.78
CA THR A 97 -17.39 9.44 -17.05
C THR A 97 -18.41 9.78 -18.12
N SER A 98 -19.71 9.79 -17.80
CA SER A 98 -20.81 10.02 -18.76
C SER A 98 -20.89 11.45 -19.28
N ILE A 99 -20.28 12.41 -18.57
CA ILE A 99 -20.32 13.83 -18.91
C ILE A 99 -18.89 14.39 -19.03
N LEU A 100 -18.66 15.12 -20.12
CA LEU A 100 -17.42 15.89 -20.29
C LEU A 100 -17.46 17.11 -19.36
N THR A 101 -16.67 17.05 -18.28
CA THR A 101 -16.52 18.13 -17.31
C THR A 101 -15.15 18.06 -16.65
N ASN A 102 -14.64 19.22 -16.25
CA ASN A 102 -13.40 19.32 -15.46
C ASN A 102 -13.59 18.91 -13.98
N ASN A 103 -14.81 18.68 -13.55
CA ASN A 103 -15.09 18.16 -12.22
C ASN A 103 -15.21 16.64 -12.27
N SER A 104 -14.90 15.95 -11.18
CA SER A 104 -15.05 14.50 -11.08
C SER A 104 -16.06 14.17 -10.01
N THR A 105 -17.07 13.36 -10.37
CA THR A 105 -18.04 12.81 -9.44
C THR A 105 -17.70 11.35 -9.16
N LEU A 106 -17.56 11.03 -7.87
CA LEU A 106 -17.25 9.69 -7.41
C LEU A 106 -18.38 9.18 -6.53
N THR A 107 -18.65 7.87 -6.65
CA THR A 107 -19.62 7.16 -5.81
C THR A 107 -19.01 5.89 -5.24
N TRP A 108 -19.53 5.40 -4.12
CA TRP A 108 -19.05 4.18 -3.47
C TRP A 108 -20.10 3.58 -2.54
N THR A 109 -19.92 2.33 -2.16
CA THR A 109 -20.69 1.71 -1.08
C THR A 109 -20.05 2.09 0.27
N GLN A 110 -20.86 2.59 1.19
CA GLN A 110 -20.41 2.95 2.54
C GLN A 110 -20.02 1.70 3.35
N ASP A 111 -18.97 1.85 4.16
CA ASP A 111 -18.61 0.91 5.21
C ASP A 111 -19.26 1.35 6.53
N PRO A 112 -19.90 0.46 7.29
CA PRO A 112 -20.59 0.80 8.52
C PRO A 112 -19.65 1.34 9.63
N ASN A 113 -18.35 1.04 9.53
CA ASN A 113 -17.34 1.49 10.48
C ASN A 113 -16.66 2.81 10.06
N ALA A 114 -17.06 3.40 8.94
CA ALA A 114 -16.55 4.70 8.48
C ALA A 114 -17.23 5.87 9.23
N ASP A 115 -17.20 5.81 10.55
CA ASP A 115 -17.87 6.75 11.44
C ASP A 115 -17.21 8.14 11.49
N GLY A 116 -15.99 8.28 11.00
CA GLY A 116 -15.32 9.55 10.70
C GLY A 116 -15.60 10.09 9.29
N GLY A 117 -16.30 9.34 8.43
CA GLY A 117 -16.64 9.73 7.07
C GLY A 117 -15.66 9.25 6.02
N TYR A 118 -15.50 10.03 4.95
CA TYR A 118 -14.68 9.68 3.79
C TYR A 118 -13.78 10.82 3.37
N GLU A 119 -12.72 10.48 2.65
CA GLU A 119 -11.82 11.41 1.96
C GLU A 119 -11.64 10.98 0.51
N ILE A 120 -11.66 11.94 -0.40
CA ILE A 120 -11.12 11.74 -1.75
C ILE A 120 -9.62 12.05 -1.67
N VAL A 121 -8.80 11.02 -1.84
CA VAL A 121 -7.35 11.16 -1.95
C VAL A 121 -6.97 11.34 -3.41
N TRP A 122 -5.95 12.15 -3.68
CA TRP A 122 -5.49 12.34 -5.03
C TRP A 122 -3.99 12.66 -5.11
N ARG A 123 -3.43 12.43 -6.28
CA ARG A 123 -2.02 12.69 -6.60
C ARG A 123 -1.87 13.03 -8.07
N GLN A 124 -0.78 13.67 -8.44
CA GLN A 124 -0.40 13.79 -9.85
C GLN A 124 -0.12 12.41 -10.43
N THR A 125 -0.22 12.27 -11.74
CA THR A 125 -0.04 10.98 -12.42
C THR A 125 1.38 10.42 -12.29
N ASP A 126 2.37 11.28 -12.06
CA ASP A 126 3.79 10.96 -11.85
C ASP A 126 4.19 10.86 -10.36
N GLU A 127 3.29 11.20 -9.43
CA GLU A 127 3.55 11.04 -7.99
C GLU A 127 3.27 9.61 -7.54
N PRO A 128 4.14 8.99 -6.72
CA PRO A 128 3.96 7.61 -6.27
C PRO A 128 3.00 7.47 -5.08
N LEU A 129 2.72 8.53 -4.33
CA LEU A 129 1.98 8.47 -3.07
C LEU A 129 0.77 9.41 -3.10
N TRP A 130 -0.29 9.04 -2.37
CA TRP A 130 -1.42 9.92 -2.10
C TRP A 130 -0.95 11.12 -1.26
N SER A 131 -0.69 12.23 -1.92
CA SER A 131 -0.10 13.42 -1.30
C SER A 131 -1.14 14.42 -0.80
N ARG A 132 -2.40 14.28 -1.27
CA ARG A 132 -3.48 15.23 -0.98
C ARG A 132 -4.77 14.49 -0.64
N ALA A 133 -5.60 15.11 0.22
CA ALA A 133 -6.88 14.57 0.62
C ALA A 133 -7.91 15.69 0.74
N ILE A 134 -9.14 15.41 0.33
CA ILE A 134 -10.31 16.28 0.44
C ILE A 134 -11.34 15.55 1.30
N PRO A 135 -11.57 15.96 2.56
CA PRO A 135 -12.62 15.40 3.38
C PRO A 135 -14.00 15.69 2.76
N VAL A 136 -14.84 14.65 2.67
CA VAL A 136 -16.18 14.77 2.09
C VAL A 136 -17.30 14.39 3.09
N GLY A 137 -16.93 14.02 4.31
CA GLY A 137 -17.90 13.67 5.37
C GLY A 137 -18.55 12.30 5.19
N LYS A 138 -19.64 12.06 5.87
CA LYS A 138 -20.40 10.79 5.85
C LYS A 138 -21.34 10.75 4.64
N THR A 139 -20.80 10.44 3.48
CA THR A 139 -21.56 10.39 2.22
C THR A 139 -21.14 9.16 1.41
N ASN A 140 -21.89 8.81 0.41
CA ASN A 140 -21.56 7.78 -0.59
C ASN A 140 -21.31 8.37 -1.99
N SER A 141 -21.30 9.71 -2.10
CA SER A 141 -21.01 10.41 -3.35
C SER A 141 -20.37 11.76 -3.06
N ALA A 142 -19.45 12.18 -3.92
CA ALA A 142 -18.87 13.51 -3.86
C ALA A 142 -18.43 13.97 -5.25
N THR A 143 -18.62 15.27 -5.52
CA THR A 143 -18.05 15.94 -6.69
C THR A 143 -16.90 16.83 -6.24
N VAL A 144 -15.74 16.66 -6.83
CA VAL A 144 -14.54 17.44 -6.54
C VAL A 144 -14.13 18.27 -7.76
N LEU A 145 -13.55 19.45 -7.51
CA LEU A 145 -13.09 20.37 -8.56
C LEU A 145 -11.70 19.97 -9.06
N LEU A 146 -11.59 18.70 -9.48
CA LEU A 146 -10.38 18.10 -10.04
C LEU A 146 -10.76 17.33 -11.30
N SER A 147 -9.96 17.50 -12.35
CA SER A 147 -10.18 16.75 -13.58
C SER A 147 -9.67 15.33 -13.46
N LYS A 148 -10.56 14.37 -13.74
CA LYS A 148 -10.24 12.93 -13.79
C LYS A 148 -9.17 12.59 -14.85
N ASP A 149 -8.97 13.46 -15.82
CA ASP A 149 -7.98 13.27 -16.88
C ASP A 149 -6.56 13.68 -16.46
N ASN A 150 -6.43 14.50 -15.40
CA ASN A 150 -5.16 15.12 -15.02
C ASN A 150 -4.55 14.55 -13.73
N VAL A 151 -5.32 13.82 -12.92
CA VAL A 151 -4.86 13.31 -11.63
C VAL A 151 -5.36 11.88 -11.39
N GLN A 152 -4.64 11.15 -10.54
CA GLN A 152 -5.12 9.91 -9.97
C GLN A 152 -5.96 10.20 -8.74
N MET A 153 -7.11 9.55 -8.61
CA MET A 153 -8.00 9.69 -7.45
C MET A 153 -8.29 8.35 -6.79
N GLY A 154 -8.58 8.39 -5.50
CA GLY A 154 -9.04 7.25 -4.72
C GLY A 154 -9.99 7.69 -3.62
N ILE A 155 -10.75 6.74 -3.08
CA ILE A 155 -11.67 6.98 -1.97
C ILE A 155 -11.19 6.17 -0.79
N ARG A 156 -11.06 6.78 0.40
CA ARG A 156 -10.77 6.04 1.64
C ARG A 156 -11.75 6.39 2.73
N ALA A 157 -12.07 5.39 3.53
CA ALA A 157 -12.89 5.53 4.72
C ALA A 157 -12.04 6.01 5.90
N VAL A 158 -12.64 6.76 6.80
CA VAL A 158 -12.03 7.32 8.01
C VAL A 158 -12.84 6.87 9.22
N GLY A 159 -12.17 6.30 10.23
CA GLY A 159 -12.77 5.99 11.52
C GLY A 159 -12.80 7.23 12.42
N SER A 160 -13.69 7.24 13.42
CA SER A 160 -13.73 8.29 14.45
C SER A 160 -12.44 8.37 15.28
N ASN A 161 -11.68 7.27 15.31
CA ASN A 161 -10.36 7.17 15.92
C ASN A 161 -9.22 7.79 15.05
N GLY A 162 -9.54 8.29 13.85
CA GLY A 162 -8.62 8.91 12.92
C GLY A 162 -7.86 7.93 12.02
N PHE A 163 -7.98 6.61 12.22
CA PHE A 163 -7.39 5.63 11.31
C PHE A 163 -8.15 5.58 9.98
N LYS A 164 -7.42 5.26 8.93
CA LYS A 164 -7.90 5.37 7.55
C LYS A 164 -7.68 4.08 6.80
N SER A 165 -8.67 3.68 6.03
CA SER A 165 -8.57 2.51 5.15
C SER A 165 -7.53 2.71 4.03
N PRO A 166 -7.09 1.64 3.38
CA PRO A 166 -6.53 1.75 2.04
C PRO A 166 -7.49 2.50 1.10
N ALA A 167 -6.95 3.16 0.09
CA ALA A 167 -7.76 3.83 -0.90
C ALA A 167 -8.29 2.83 -1.95
N ALA A 168 -9.59 2.89 -2.22
CA ALA A 168 -10.19 2.23 -3.38
C ALA A 168 -9.98 3.11 -4.62
N PHE A 169 -9.50 2.50 -5.71
CA PHE A 169 -9.47 3.16 -7.00
C PHE A 169 -10.84 3.07 -7.65
N PRO A 170 -11.46 4.20 -8.03
CA PRO A 170 -12.74 4.17 -8.73
C PRO A 170 -12.53 3.66 -10.17
N LEU A 171 -13.41 2.77 -10.59
CA LEU A 171 -13.51 2.34 -11.99
C LEU A 171 -14.46 3.28 -12.74
N PRO A 172 -14.25 3.50 -14.05
CA PRO A 172 -15.16 4.25 -14.90
C PRO A 172 -16.43 3.47 -15.22
#